data_ccdb907f1e9b26969e49f21761e73361
#
_entry.id   ccdb907f1e9b26969e49f21761e73361
#
_cell.length_a   1.000
_cell.length_b   1.000
_cell.length_c   1.000
_cell.angle_alpha   90.00
_cell.angle_beta   90.00
_cell.angle_gamma   90.00
#
_symmetry.space_group_name_H-M   'P 1'
#
loop_
_entity.id
_entity.type
_entity.pdbx_description
1 polymer ?
#
loop_
_entity_poly.entity_id
_entity_poly.type
_entity_poly.pdbx_seq_one_letter_code
_entity_poly.pdbx_strand_id
1 'polypeptide(L)'
;GAIRTNKQLKALIKEELKNRNGLIGSSEELLLNAEGESKLALDNSEQGKIIAGKQAVIHTAAFDNNSGSIDADSLELSADSVNNAGGAIRVNQQLKAQINRNLNNQNG
;
A
#
# COMPACT_ATOMS: atom_id res chain seq x y z
N GLY A 1 1.23 -11.24 11.39
CA GLY A 1 1.28 -10.23 12.43
C GLY A 1 0.49 -8.98 12.10
N ALA A 2 0.51 -8.04 13.00
CA ALA A 2 -0.24 -6.81 12.83
C ALA A 2 0.54 -5.61 13.37
N ILE A 3 0.49 -4.52 12.63
CA ILE A 3 0.99 -3.22 13.07
C ILE A 3 -0.19 -2.28 13.06
N ARG A 4 -0.54 -1.72 14.20
CA ARG A 4 -1.68 -0.82 14.33
C ARG A 4 -1.30 0.43 15.12
N THR A 5 -1.77 1.58 14.65
CA THR A 5 -1.61 2.84 15.38
C THR A 5 -2.93 3.59 15.42
N ASN A 6 -3.06 4.48 16.41
CA ASN A 6 -4.30 5.26 16.56
C ASN A 6 -4.29 6.56 15.78
N LYS A 7 -3.14 7.07 15.43
CA LYS A 7 -3.05 8.35 14.71
C LYS A 7 -2.24 8.21 13.45
N GLN A 8 -0.93 8.21 13.56
CA GLN A 8 -0.07 8.21 12.39
C GLN A 8 0.90 7.04 12.45
N LEU A 9 0.99 6.32 11.34
CA LEU A 9 2.04 5.34 11.14
C LEU A 9 2.97 5.89 10.06
N LYS A 10 4.22 6.11 10.42
CA LYS A 10 5.23 6.56 9.47
C LYS A 10 6.36 5.57 9.46
N ALA A 11 6.64 4.99 8.31
CA ALA A 11 7.68 3.99 8.17
C ALA A 11 8.60 4.34 7.01
N LEU A 12 9.88 4.08 7.19
CA LEU A 12 10.88 4.20 6.15
C LEU A 12 11.58 2.86 6.03
N ILE A 13 11.34 2.16 4.92
CA ILE A 13 11.85 0.82 4.70
C ILE A 13 12.59 0.80 3.37
N LYS A 14 13.85 0.39 3.38
CA LYS A 14 14.72 0.56 2.23
C LYS A 14 14.65 -0.59 1.23
N GLU A 15 14.46 -1.82 1.69
CA GLU A 15 14.55 -2.97 0.80
C GLU A 15 13.24 -3.70 0.63
N GLU A 16 12.70 -4.29 1.70
CA GLU A 16 11.57 -5.18 1.56
C GLU A 16 10.65 -5.10 2.77
N LEU A 17 9.34 -5.06 2.52
CA LEU A 17 8.32 -5.18 3.56
C LEU A 17 7.36 -6.28 3.15
N LYS A 18 7.27 -7.33 3.95
CA LYS A 18 6.34 -8.43 3.72
C LYS A 18 5.17 -8.35 4.67
N ASN A 19 3.99 -8.17 4.10
CA ASN A 19 2.74 -8.11 4.86
C ASN A 19 1.77 -9.21 4.40
N ARG A 20 2.31 -10.35 4.01
CA ARG A 20 1.49 -11.49 3.60
C ARG A 20 0.61 -11.93 4.74
N ASN A 21 -0.69 -12.02 4.48
CA ASN A 21 -1.65 -12.43 5.49
C ASN A 21 -1.54 -11.62 6.79
N GLY A 22 -1.00 -10.41 6.71
CA GLY A 22 -0.81 -9.52 7.83
C GLY A 22 -1.70 -8.29 7.76
N LEU A 23 -1.56 -7.43 8.75
CA LEU A 23 -2.31 -6.18 8.80
C LEU A 23 -1.38 -5.02 9.15
N ILE A 24 -1.41 -3.98 8.33
CA ILE A 24 -0.81 -2.71 8.66
C ILE A 24 -1.94 -1.68 8.66
N GLY A 25 -2.16 -1.04 9.81
CA GLY A 25 -3.30 -0.15 9.93
C GLY A 25 -3.02 1.08 10.75
N SER A 26 -3.67 2.17 10.36
CA SER A 26 -3.66 3.41 11.12
C SER A 26 -5.07 3.98 11.12
N SER A 27 -5.48 4.52 12.26
CA SER A 27 -6.80 5.14 12.36
C SER A 27 -6.87 6.47 11.63
N GLU A 28 -5.75 7.10 11.37
CA GLU A 28 -5.72 8.36 10.64
C GLU A 28 -4.81 8.28 9.43
N GLU A 29 -3.51 8.45 9.60
CA GLU A 29 -2.59 8.53 8.46
C GLU A 29 -1.61 7.37 8.43
N LEU A 30 -1.35 6.88 7.23
CA LEU A 30 -0.35 5.87 6.98
C LEU A 30 0.63 6.42 5.94
N LEU A 31 1.89 6.56 6.34
CA LEU A 31 2.93 7.07 5.47
C LEU A 31 4.03 6.02 5.32
N LEU A 32 4.13 5.42 4.16
CA LEU A 32 5.14 4.41 3.87
C LEU A 32 6.09 4.97 2.81
N ASN A 33 7.31 5.26 3.21
CA ASN A 33 8.32 5.86 2.34
C ASN A 33 7.81 7.11 1.61
N ALA A 34 7.07 7.95 2.33
CA ALA A 34 6.39 9.09 1.73
C ALA A 34 7.33 10.20 1.26
N GLU A 35 8.60 10.14 1.64
CA GLU A 35 9.57 11.17 1.29
C GLU A 35 10.50 10.69 0.17
N GLY A 36 10.22 11.12 -1.05
CA GLY A 36 11.10 10.86 -2.19
C GLY A 36 10.90 9.52 -2.87
N GLU A 37 11.89 9.12 -3.64
CA GLU A 37 11.84 7.87 -4.38
C GLU A 37 12.12 6.69 -3.46
N SER A 38 11.53 5.55 -3.79
CA SER A 38 11.64 4.36 -2.98
C SER A 38 12.14 3.18 -3.80
N LYS A 39 13.02 2.40 -3.20
CA LYS A 39 13.43 1.11 -3.77
C LYS A 39 12.75 -0.06 -3.07
N LEU A 40 11.76 0.23 -2.26
CA LEU A 40 11.05 -0.76 -1.47
C LEU A 40 10.31 -1.77 -2.35
N ALA A 41 10.48 -3.05 -2.04
CA ALA A 41 9.60 -4.10 -2.55
C ALA A 41 8.53 -4.36 -1.48
N LEU A 42 7.29 -3.99 -1.78
CA LEU A 42 6.17 -4.14 -0.86
C LEU A 42 5.33 -5.33 -1.26
N ASP A 43 5.24 -6.32 -0.37
CA ASP A 43 4.47 -7.52 -0.59
C ASP A 43 3.27 -7.55 0.36
N ASN A 44 2.09 -7.25 -0.19
CA ASN A 44 0.82 -7.28 0.55
C ASN A 44 -0.08 -8.39 0.02
N SER A 45 0.53 -9.45 -0.51
CA SER A 45 -0.20 -10.55 -1.11
C SER A 45 -0.80 -11.49 -0.07
N GLU A 46 -1.46 -12.54 -0.56
CA GLU A 46 -2.03 -13.60 0.28
C GLU A 46 -2.92 -13.06 1.39
N GLN A 47 -3.87 -12.18 1.01
CA GLN A 47 -4.83 -11.58 1.93
C GLN A 47 -4.22 -10.58 2.91
N GLY A 48 -3.06 -10.01 2.59
CA GLY A 48 -2.52 -8.92 3.37
C GLY A 48 -3.44 -7.70 3.32
N LYS A 49 -3.44 -6.90 4.37
CA LYS A 49 -4.31 -5.73 4.46
C LYS A 49 -3.53 -4.50 4.88
N ILE A 50 -3.78 -3.41 4.18
CA ILE A 50 -3.26 -2.09 4.54
C ILE A 50 -4.47 -1.17 4.67
N ILE A 51 -4.66 -0.58 5.85
CA ILE A 51 -5.85 0.21 6.15
C ILE A 51 -5.43 1.56 6.73
N ALA A 52 -5.97 2.63 6.17
CA ALA A 52 -5.80 3.97 6.72
C ALA A 52 -7.18 4.61 6.89
N GLY A 53 -7.44 5.14 8.06
CA GLY A 53 -8.73 5.78 8.32
C GLY A 53 -8.91 7.10 7.58
N LYS A 54 -7.82 7.78 7.28
CA LYS A 54 -7.85 9.03 6.52
C LYS A 54 -7.02 8.91 5.28
N GLN A 55 -5.73 9.19 5.35
CA GLN A 55 -4.88 9.21 4.17
C GLN A 55 -3.77 8.18 4.23
N ALA A 56 -3.57 7.47 3.13
CA ALA A 56 -2.40 6.61 2.95
C ALA A 56 -1.53 7.19 1.85
N VAL A 57 -0.22 7.31 2.13
CA VAL A 57 0.79 7.67 1.14
C VAL A 57 1.78 6.53 1.10
N ILE A 58 1.89 5.88 -0.06
CA ILE A 58 2.74 4.71 -0.23
C ILE A 58 3.63 4.92 -1.43
N HIS A 59 4.94 4.95 -1.21
CA HIS A 59 5.93 5.00 -2.27
C HIS A 59 6.73 3.71 -2.27
N THR A 60 6.73 3.01 -3.38
CA THR A 60 7.38 1.71 -3.49
C THR A 60 7.93 1.52 -4.90
N ALA A 61 8.88 0.63 -5.07
CA ALA A 61 9.34 0.24 -6.40
C ALA A 61 8.44 -0.85 -6.96
N ALA A 62 8.42 -2.02 -6.33
CA ALA A 62 7.52 -3.10 -6.73
C ALA A 62 6.46 -3.29 -5.65
N PHE A 63 5.20 -3.27 -6.05
CA PHE A 63 4.09 -3.47 -5.14
C PHE A 63 3.29 -4.70 -5.56
N ASP A 64 3.27 -5.71 -4.70
CA ASP A 64 2.51 -6.92 -4.94
C ASP A 64 1.30 -6.96 -4.00
N ASN A 65 0.13 -6.76 -4.58
CA ASN A 65 -1.15 -6.80 -3.86
C ASN A 65 -2.03 -7.96 -4.37
N ASN A 66 -1.40 -9.02 -4.84
CA ASN A 66 -2.10 -10.19 -5.34
C ASN A 66 -2.94 -10.81 -4.22
N SER A 67 -4.26 -10.78 -4.37
CA SER A 67 -5.22 -11.23 -3.37
C SER A 67 -5.15 -10.46 -2.05
N GLY A 68 -4.50 -9.30 -2.05
CA GLY A 68 -4.45 -8.42 -0.89
C GLY A 68 -5.44 -7.28 -0.99
N SER A 69 -5.41 -6.38 -0.01
CA SER A 69 -6.28 -5.22 -0.05
C SER A 69 -5.64 -3.97 0.56
N ILE A 70 -6.01 -2.83 0.00
CA ILE A 70 -5.75 -1.52 0.57
C ILE A 70 -7.10 -0.83 0.74
N ASP A 71 -7.35 -0.30 1.92
CA ASP A 71 -8.54 0.52 2.19
C ASP A 71 -8.11 1.84 2.79
N ALA A 72 -8.51 2.94 2.19
CA ALA A 72 -8.18 4.26 2.68
C ALA A 72 -9.27 5.25 2.31
N ASP A 73 -9.36 6.36 3.05
CA ASP A 73 -10.24 7.45 2.67
C ASP A 73 -9.66 8.17 1.45
N SER A 74 -8.36 8.42 1.48
CA SER A 74 -7.63 8.94 0.33
C SER A 74 -6.30 8.17 0.21
N LEU A 75 -5.90 7.88 -1.03
CA LEU A 75 -4.67 7.13 -1.27
C LEU A 75 -3.80 7.85 -2.30
N GLU A 76 -2.53 8.03 -1.94
CA GLU A 76 -1.51 8.43 -2.90
C GLU A 76 -0.52 7.29 -3.02
N LEU A 77 -0.48 6.66 -4.19
CA LEU A 77 0.38 5.52 -4.48
C LEU A 77 1.36 5.87 -5.58
N SER A 78 2.64 5.74 -5.30
CA SER A 78 3.68 5.91 -6.30
C SER A 78 4.50 4.62 -6.35
N ALA A 79 4.58 4.00 -7.53
CA ALA A 79 5.24 2.72 -7.70
C ALA A 79 5.83 2.60 -9.10
N ASP A 80 6.85 1.74 -9.25
CA ASP A 80 7.32 1.38 -10.58
C ASP A 80 6.42 0.33 -11.20
N SER A 81 6.05 -0.67 -10.42
CA SER A 81 5.19 -1.76 -10.88
C SER A 81 4.18 -2.13 -9.81
N VAL A 82 2.96 -2.42 -10.23
CA VAL A 82 1.89 -2.85 -9.32
C VAL A 82 1.27 -4.13 -9.85
N ASN A 83 1.18 -5.13 -9.00
CA ASN A 83 0.44 -6.36 -9.29
C ASN A 83 -0.76 -6.42 -8.34
N ASN A 84 -1.94 -6.15 -8.88
CA ASN A 84 -3.19 -6.19 -8.11
C ASN A 84 -4.10 -7.33 -8.60
N ALA A 85 -3.52 -8.41 -9.10
CA ALA A 85 -4.28 -9.53 -9.59
C ALA A 85 -5.10 -10.17 -8.46
N GLY A 86 -6.41 -10.20 -8.62
CA GLY A 86 -7.31 -10.68 -7.56
C GLY A 86 -7.33 -9.85 -6.30
N GLY A 87 -6.65 -8.72 -6.28
CA GLY A 87 -6.60 -7.85 -5.13
C GLY A 87 -7.62 -6.73 -5.20
N ALA A 88 -7.62 -5.89 -4.18
CA ALA A 88 -8.53 -4.76 -4.11
C ALA A 88 -7.83 -3.52 -3.59
N ILE A 89 -8.12 -2.39 -4.20
CA ILE A 89 -7.72 -1.09 -3.72
C ILE A 89 -8.98 -0.26 -3.63
N ARG A 90 -9.40 0.10 -2.41
CA ARG A 90 -10.64 0.82 -2.17
C ARG A 90 -10.35 2.18 -1.57
N VAL A 91 -10.89 3.22 -2.20
CA VAL A 91 -10.66 4.59 -1.78
C VAL A 91 -12.00 5.32 -1.82
N ASN A 92 -12.34 6.00 -0.72
CA ASN A 92 -13.64 6.65 -0.61
C ASN A 92 -13.69 8.01 -1.27
N GLN A 93 -12.62 8.79 -1.21
CA GLN A 93 -12.63 10.15 -1.69
C GLN A 93 -11.73 10.37 -2.89
N GLN A 94 -10.42 10.22 -2.73
CA GLN A 94 -9.50 10.54 -3.78
C GLN A 94 -8.39 9.50 -3.92
N LEU A 95 -8.22 9.00 -5.13
CA LEU A 95 -7.12 8.11 -5.47
C LEU A 95 -6.17 8.84 -6.41
N LYS A 96 -4.91 8.94 -6.02
CA LYS A 96 -3.87 9.45 -6.88
C LYS A 96 -2.81 8.37 -7.02
N ALA A 97 -2.67 7.84 -8.23
CA ALA A 97 -1.73 6.76 -8.49
C ALA A 97 -0.79 7.15 -9.61
N GLN A 98 0.49 6.92 -9.38
CA GLN A 98 1.51 7.11 -10.39
C GLN A 98 2.30 5.82 -10.50
N ILE A 99 2.18 5.15 -11.64
CA ILE A 99 2.83 3.86 -11.88
C ILE A 99 3.68 4.02 -13.13
N ASN A 100 5.00 3.82 -12.98
CA ASN A 100 5.95 4.17 -14.02
C ASN A 100 6.07 3.14 -15.13
N ARG A 101 5.86 1.86 -14.82
CA ARG A 101 6.09 0.79 -15.79
C ARG A 101 4.86 -0.06 -16.04
N ASN A 102 4.49 -0.91 -15.08
CA ASN A 102 3.46 -1.92 -15.29
C ASN A 102 2.39 -1.89 -14.22
N LEU A 103 1.15 -2.01 -14.64
CA LEU A 103 0.01 -2.24 -13.74
C LEU A 103 -0.72 -3.47 -14.23
N ASN A 104 -0.81 -4.48 -13.37
CA ASN A 104 -1.63 -5.65 -13.60
C ASN A 104 -2.80 -5.64 -12.64
N ASN A 105 -4.00 -5.51 -13.17
CA ASN A 105 -5.22 -5.47 -12.37
C ASN A 105 -6.18 -6.58 -12.77
N GLN A 106 -5.65 -7.72 -13.22
CA GLN A 106 -6.46 -8.83 -13.68
C GLN A 106 -7.30 -9.41 -12.53
N ASN A 107 -8.62 -9.47 -12.71
CA ASN A 107 -9.56 -9.92 -11.67
C ASN A 107 -9.50 -9.09 -10.38
N GLY A 108 -8.95 -7.92 -10.47
CA GLY A 108 -8.88 -7.03 -9.31
C GLY A 108 -9.92 -5.93 -9.32
#